data_f3fecb7406b3d675844f34fbfcde9285
#
_entry.id   f3fecb7406b3d675844f34fbfcde9285
#
_cell.length_a   1.000
_cell.length_b   1.000
_cell.length_c   1.000
_cell.angle_alpha   90.00
_cell.angle_beta   90.00
_cell.angle_gamma   90.00
#
_symmetry.space_group_name_H-M   'P 1'
#
loop_
_entity.id
_entity.type
_entity.pdbx_description
1 polymer ?
#
loop_
_entity_poly.entity_id
_entity_poly.type
_entity_poly.pdbx_seq_one_letter_code
_entity_poly.pdbx_strand_id
1 'polypeptide(L)'
;NISSAGEINGAIYNADFLTEDDFTKIDTRMNVGSQSANIVTKFDINTNEFTTLTLGATASGGINNTFDYARSLMNWENNNLNTSFDWRAYAKYSQRFVNEEGGNSSNLSNVFYQIMVDYSQSYRSTEDANHRDDFFKYGHVGKFEVYNRNSYGYNPTSGRFVHNGWEDTLVTFESSEFNPNLAAINNQYFSLFDQEPYTPFVDGPYESLLEVQNGNALLNGQSPSSTYGLWSYAGTQGSDYFKSNNSQFRISAAGSADIGDHALQ
;
A
#
# COMPACT_ATOMS: atom_id res chain seq x y z
N ASN A 1 -13.07 30.32 -11.91
CA ASN A 1 -12.35 31.59 -11.90
C ASN A 1 -13.16 32.60 -12.71
N ILE A 2 -13.48 33.76 -12.10
CA ILE A 2 -14.17 34.83 -12.76
C ILE A 2 -13.11 35.87 -13.13
N SER A 3 -13.05 36.28 -14.40
CA SER A 3 -12.15 37.33 -14.83
C SER A 3 -12.56 38.69 -14.22
N SER A 4 -11.67 39.67 -14.25
CA SER A 4 -11.97 41.04 -13.84
C SER A 4 -13.13 41.69 -14.64
N ALA A 5 -13.49 41.10 -15.78
CA ALA A 5 -14.64 41.50 -16.61
C ALA A 5 -15.93 40.72 -16.24
N GLY A 6 -15.91 39.85 -15.24
CA GLY A 6 -17.06 39.04 -14.84
C GLY A 6 -17.31 37.81 -15.70
N GLU A 7 -16.41 37.49 -16.60
CA GLU A 7 -16.49 36.30 -17.46
C GLU A 7 -15.99 35.06 -16.73
N ILE A 8 -16.64 33.93 -16.99
CA ILE A 8 -16.22 32.62 -16.45
C ILE A 8 -15.09 32.10 -17.32
N ASN A 9 -13.88 32.02 -16.77
CA ASN A 9 -12.71 31.49 -17.46
C ASN A 9 -12.43 30.06 -17.00
N GLY A 10 -12.58 29.14 -17.91
CA GLY A 10 -12.26 27.71 -17.69
C GLY A 10 -13.26 26.99 -16.79
N ALA A 11 -12.97 25.74 -16.50
CA ALA A 11 -13.75 24.93 -15.58
C ALA A 11 -13.80 25.59 -14.19
N ILE A 12 -15.00 25.89 -13.71
CA ILE A 12 -15.17 26.40 -12.36
C ILE A 12 -14.91 25.25 -11.41
N TYR A 13 -13.78 25.31 -10.74
CA TYR A 13 -13.62 24.53 -9.53
C TYR A 13 -14.47 25.21 -8.46
N ASN A 14 -15.56 24.56 -8.10
CA ASN A 14 -16.41 25.01 -7.02
C ASN A 14 -15.72 24.69 -5.69
N ALA A 15 -15.01 25.67 -5.14
CA ALA A 15 -14.50 25.56 -3.79
C ALA A 15 -15.67 25.84 -2.84
N ASP A 16 -16.24 24.78 -2.27
CA ASP A 16 -17.25 24.92 -1.25
C ASP A 16 -16.65 25.60 -0.02
N PHE A 17 -17.35 26.58 0.51
CA PHE A 17 -17.01 27.13 1.80
C PHE A 17 -17.63 26.23 2.87
N LEU A 18 -16.80 25.40 3.50
CA LEU A 18 -17.23 24.45 4.52
C LEU A 18 -17.33 25.13 5.89
N THR A 19 -18.45 24.91 6.57
CA THR A 19 -18.71 25.34 7.93
C THR A 19 -18.94 24.16 8.85
N GLU A 20 -19.07 24.38 10.16
CA GLU A 20 -19.37 23.32 11.11
C GLU A 20 -20.71 22.60 10.80
N ASP A 21 -21.65 23.31 10.19
CA ASP A 21 -22.97 22.76 9.85
C ASP A 21 -22.93 21.74 8.69
N ASP A 22 -21.86 21.73 7.90
CA ASP A 22 -21.66 20.79 6.80
C ASP A 22 -21.16 19.42 7.27
N PHE A 23 -20.84 19.30 8.58
CA PHE A 23 -20.28 18.11 9.17
C PHE A 23 -21.20 17.45 10.18
N THR A 24 -21.23 16.14 10.18
CA THR A 24 -21.88 15.36 11.23
C THR A 24 -20.84 14.89 12.24
N LYS A 25 -21.01 15.29 13.51
CA LYS A 25 -20.17 14.81 14.60
C LYS A 25 -20.42 13.34 14.85
N ILE A 26 -19.37 12.55 14.84
CA ILE A 26 -19.38 11.12 15.19
C ILE A 26 -18.46 10.86 16.38
N ASP A 27 -18.82 9.92 17.25
CA ASP A 27 -18.07 9.62 18.48
C ASP A 27 -16.92 8.63 18.24
N THR A 28 -16.92 7.94 17.11
CA THR A 28 -15.92 6.93 16.78
C THR A 28 -15.38 7.14 15.37
N ARG A 29 -14.10 6.78 15.18
CA ARG A 29 -13.50 6.78 13.86
C ARG A 29 -14.11 5.68 13.00
N MET A 30 -14.44 6.02 11.75
CA MET A 30 -15.00 5.09 10.79
C MET A 30 -13.90 4.24 10.15
N ASN A 31 -14.23 2.98 9.81
CA ASN A 31 -13.39 2.05 9.07
C ASN A 31 -11.96 1.92 9.62
N VAL A 32 -11.84 1.70 10.95
CA VAL A 32 -10.56 1.48 11.65
C VAL A 32 -10.58 0.20 12.49
N GLY A 33 -11.37 -0.78 12.07
CA GLY A 33 -11.45 -2.08 12.72
C GLY A 33 -10.09 -2.77 12.81
N SER A 34 -9.86 -3.50 13.91
CA SER A 34 -8.68 -4.35 14.08
C SER A 34 -9.10 -5.71 14.64
N GLN A 35 -8.55 -6.76 14.07
CA GLN A 35 -8.75 -8.14 14.52
C GLN A 35 -7.39 -8.85 14.55
N SER A 36 -7.14 -9.63 15.59
CA SER A 36 -5.93 -10.43 15.70
C SER A 36 -6.18 -11.75 16.39
N ALA A 37 -5.36 -12.75 16.05
CA ALA A 37 -5.36 -14.05 16.69
C ALA A 37 -3.93 -14.50 16.94
N ASN A 38 -3.70 -15.18 18.07
CA ASN A 38 -2.41 -15.76 18.44
C ASN A 38 -2.58 -17.22 18.86
N ILE A 39 -1.69 -18.08 18.39
CA ILE A 39 -1.66 -19.50 18.73
C ILE A 39 -0.24 -19.84 19.19
N VAL A 40 -0.13 -20.55 20.29
CA VAL A 40 1.13 -21.07 20.81
C VAL A 40 0.95 -22.54 21.16
N THR A 41 1.84 -23.37 20.66
CA THR A 41 1.87 -24.81 20.96
C THR A 41 3.26 -25.23 21.37
N LYS A 42 3.34 -26.16 22.33
CA LYS A 42 4.60 -26.77 22.79
C LYS A 42 4.34 -28.19 23.22
N PHE A 43 5.22 -29.10 22.80
CA PHE A 43 5.24 -30.49 23.19
C PHE A 43 6.64 -30.82 23.68
N ASP A 44 6.76 -31.35 24.91
CA ASP A 44 7.99 -31.88 25.45
C ASP A 44 7.89 -33.42 25.49
N ILE A 45 8.81 -34.07 24.82
CA ILE A 45 8.91 -35.54 24.70
C ILE A 45 10.16 -35.96 25.43
N ASN A 46 9.99 -36.60 26.57
CA ASN A 46 11.10 -37.18 27.32
C ASN A 46 11.37 -38.61 26.78
N THR A 47 12.47 -38.78 26.07
CA THR A 47 12.87 -40.08 25.52
C THR A 47 13.52 -40.97 26.59
N ASN A 48 14.15 -40.35 27.58
CA ASN A 48 14.64 -40.92 28.82
C ASN A 48 14.81 -39.84 29.89
N GLU A 49 15.29 -40.17 31.08
CA GLU A 49 15.46 -39.25 32.22
C GLU A 49 16.40 -38.07 31.92
N PHE A 50 17.26 -38.21 30.90
CA PHE A 50 18.32 -37.23 30.59
C PHE A 50 18.14 -36.55 29.23
N THR A 51 17.15 -36.98 28.46
CA THR A 51 16.98 -36.50 27.07
C THR A 51 15.57 -36.00 26.85
N THR A 52 15.46 -34.74 26.40
CA THR A 52 14.20 -34.11 26.07
C THR A 52 14.22 -33.56 24.64
N LEU A 53 13.22 -33.91 23.86
CA LEU A 53 12.92 -33.27 22.57
C LEU A 53 11.73 -32.35 22.78
N THR A 54 11.94 -31.06 22.54
CA THR A 54 10.88 -30.05 22.56
C THR A 54 10.52 -29.67 21.13
N LEU A 55 9.24 -29.79 20.79
CA LEU A 55 8.68 -29.26 19.55
C LEU A 55 7.77 -28.10 19.90
N GLY A 56 7.90 -26.95 19.22
CA GLY A 56 7.05 -25.82 19.48
C GLY A 56 6.76 -25.03 18.21
N ALA A 57 5.60 -24.41 18.21
CA ALA A 57 5.19 -23.47 17.16
C ALA A 57 4.43 -22.29 17.75
N THR A 58 4.61 -21.15 17.14
CA THR A 58 3.84 -19.94 17.40
C THR A 58 3.32 -19.39 16.09
N ALA A 59 2.09 -18.90 16.07
CA ALA A 59 1.53 -18.18 14.96
C ALA A 59 0.74 -16.98 15.49
N SER A 60 0.90 -15.83 14.85
CA SER A 60 0.13 -14.64 15.12
C SER A 60 -0.29 -13.98 13.81
N GLY A 61 -1.55 -13.58 13.72
CA GLY A 61 -2.07 -12.91 12.55
C GLY A 61 -2.99 -11.77 12.95
N GLY A 62 -3.06 -10.75 12.10
CA GLY A 62 -3.93 -9.61 12.32
C GLY A 62 -4.28 -8.91 11.03
N ILE A 63 -5.46 -8.31 11.04
CA ILE A 63 -5.98 -7.45 9.97
C ILE A 63 -6.45 -6.16 10.63
N ASN A 64 -6.04 -5.03 10.08
CA ASN A 64 -6.52 -3.72 10.55
C ASN A 64 -6.55 -2.70 9.42
N ASN A 65 -7.47 -1.75 9.52
CA ASN A 65 -7.48 -0.57 8.68
C ASN A 65 -6.69 0.56 9.32
N THR A 66 -5.88 1.25 8.52
CA THR A 66 -5.08 2.38 9.00
C THR A 66 -5.87 3.67 8.92
N PHE A 67 -5.93 4.38 10.03
CA PHE A 67 -6.43 5.75 10.06
C PHE A 67 -5.26 6.72 9.89
N ASP A 68 -5.32 7.51 8.83
CA ASP A 68 -4.50 8.70 8.64
C ASP A 68 -5.38 9.94 8.80
N TYR A 69 -4.98 10.87 9.67
CA TYR A 69 -5.85 11.99 10.03
C TYR A 69 -6.23 12.87 8.84
N ALA A 70 -5.26 13.24 8.03
CA ALA A 70 -5.51 14.13 6.89
C ALA A 70 -6.34 13.45 5.80
N ARG A 71 -6.09 12.17 5.55
CA ARG A 71 -6.74 11.40 4.50
C ARG A 71 -8.09 10.84 4.93
N SER A 72 -8.15 10.24 6.11
CA SER A 72 -9.33 9.47 6.53
C SER A 72 -10.48 10.36 6.99
N LEU A 73 -10.25 11.66 7.27
CA LEU A 73 -11.31 12.55 7.72
C LEU A 73 -12.45 12.65 6.70
N MET A 74 -12.12 12.75 5.40
CA MET A 74 -13.07 12.87 4.29
C MET A 74 -13.02 11.66 3.33
N ASN A 75 -12.23 10.65 3.67
CA ASN A 75 -11.98 9.48 2.81
C ASN A 75 -11.81 8.19 3.60
N TRP A 76 -12.52 8.06 4.72
CA TRP A 76 -12.43 6.92 5.62
C TRP A 76 -12.79 5.59 4.96
N GLU A 77 -13.64 5.60 3.92
CA GLU A 77 -14.04 4.40 3.17
C GLU A 77 -12.84 3.73 2.49
N ASN A 78 -11.84 4.52 2.11
CA ASN A 78 -10.62 4.07 1.43
C ASN A 78 -9.43 3.95 2.38
N ASN A 79 -9.65 3.72 3.68
CA ASN A 79 -8.57 3.40 4.62
C ASN A 79 -7.87 2.11 4.20
N ASN A 80 -6.54 2.16 4.12
CA ASN A 80 -5.74 1.00 3.73
C ASN A 80 -5.95 -0.18 4.67
N LEU A 81 -6.04 -1.36 4.08
CA LEU A 81 -6.08 -2.62 4.79
C LEU A 81 -4.67 -3.15 4.98
N ASN A 82 -4.29 -3.35 6.25
CA ASN A 82 -3.03 -3.99 6.60
C ASN A 82 -3.29 -5.42 7.07
N THR A 83 -2.54 -6.34 6.54
CA THR A 83 -2.53 -7.74 6.98
C THR A 83 -1.14 -8.10 7.47
N SER A 84 -1.09 -8.78 8.60
CA SER A 84 0.14 -9.31 9.16
C SER A 84 -0.03 -10.78 9.50
N PHE A 85 0.99 -11.58 9.23
CA PHE A 85 1.04 -12.97 9.64
C PHE A 85 2.48 -13.38 9.94
N ASP A 86 2.71 -13.80 11.17
CA ASP A 86 4.01 -14.28 11.64
C ASP A 86 3.83 -15.70 12.16
N TRP A 87 4.74 -16.59 11.79
CA TRP A 87 4.80 -17.88 12.40
C TRP A 87 6.23 -18.37 12.57
N ARG A 88 6.43 -19.20 13.57
CA ARG A 88 7.70 -19.84 13.87
C ARG A 88 7.45 -21.25 14.33
N ALA A 89 8.24 -22.19 13.82
CA ALA A 89 8.30 -23.54 14.32
C ALA A 89 9.74 -23.88 14.74
N TYR A 90 9.90 -24.61 15.81
CA TYR A 90 11.22 -25.00 16.29
C TYR A 90 11.23 -26.43 16.85
N ALA A 91 12.38 -27.04 16.73
CA ALA A 91 12.73 -28.30 17.41
C ALA A 91 13.98 -28.07 18.26
N LYS A 92 13.93 -28.44 19.53
CA LYS A 92 15.02 -28.32 20.47
C LYS A 92 15.31 -29.70 21.06
N TYR A 93 16.53 -30.17 20.90
CA TYR A 93 17.05 -31.36 21.53
C TYR A 93 17.94 -30.97 22.70
N SER A 94 17.70 -31.55 23.87
CA SER A 94 18.48 -31.33 25.09
C SER A 94 18.93 -32.65 25.68
N GLN A 95 20.18 -32.73 26.02
CA GLN A 95 20.80 -33.93 26.63
C GLN A 95 21.60 -33.52 27.86
N ARG A 96 21.39 -34.26 28.95
CA ARG A 96 22.15 -34.11 30.17
C ARG A 96 22.88 -35.42 30.46
N PHE A 97 24.12 -35.34 30.88
CA PHE A 97 24.89 -36.49 31.37
C PHE A 97 25.09 -36.30 32.87
N VAL A 98 24.72 -37.31 33.61
CA VAL A 98 24.92 -37.37 35.05
C VAL A 98 25.94 -38.47 35.31
N ASN A 99 27.03 -38.16 36.02
CA ASN A 99 27.99 -39.16 36.46
C ASN A 99 27.35 -40.02 37.58
N GLU A 100 27.24 -41.31 37.38
CA GLU A 100 26.89 -42.22 38.48
C GLU A 100 28.01 -42.20 39.51
N GLU A 101 27.65 -42.04 40.80
CA GLU A 101 28.59 -42.11 41.91
C GLU A 101 29.26 -43.53 41.93
N GLY A 102 30.53 -43.63 41.51
CA GLY A 102 31.29 -44.86 41.65
C GLY A 102 32.22 -45.23 40.49
N GLY A 103 32.21 -44.55 39.38
CA GLY A 103 33.11 -44.78 38.25
C GLY A 103 34.21 -43.76 38.17
N ASN A 104 35.46 -44.16 37.94
CA ASN A 104 36.71 -43.42 37.79
C ASN A 104 36.55 -41.90 37.63
N SER A 105 37.17 -41.11 38.50
CA SER A 105 37.21 -39.65 38.54
C SER A 105 37.54 -39.03 37.19
N SER A 106 36.54 -38.85 36.35
CA SER A 106 36.66 -37.90 35.25
C SER A 106 36.53 -36.51 35.83
N ASN A 107 37.48 -35.62 35.57
CA ASN A 107 37.40 -34.23 35.98
C ASN A 107 36.22 -33.46 35.32
N LEU A 108 35.38 -34.15 34.55
CA LEU A 108 34.25 -33.62 33.82
C LEU A 108 32.93 -34.10 34.43
N SER A 109 32.09 -33.16 34.89
CA SER A 109 30.79 -33.48 35.49
C SER A 109 29.71 -32.52 34.97
N ASN A 110 28.44 -32.86 35.23
CA ASN A 110 27.29 -32.05 34.87
C ASN A 110 27.26 -31.58 33.42
N VAL A 111 27.63 -32.42 32.47
CA VAL A 111 27.62 -32.06 31.06
C VAL A 111 26.20 -31.96 30.57
N PHE A 112 25.91 -30.82 30.00
CA PHE A 112 24.64 -30.52 29.33
C PHE A 112 24.91 -29.92 27.97
N TYR A 113 24.14 -30.31 26.98
CA TYR A 113 24.09 -29.60 25.71
C TYR A 113 22.68 -29.57 25.16
N GLN A 114 22.41 -28.53 24.37
CA GLN A 114 21.19 -28.39 23.63
C GLN A 114 21.48 -27.91 22.21
N ILE A 115 20.70 -28.39 21.28
CA ILE A 115 20.68 -27.92 19.88
C ILE A 115 19.24 -27.54 19.56
N MET A 116 19.06 -26.37 18.96
CA MET A 116 17.76 -25.91 18.51
C MET A 116 17.85 -25.51 17.04
N VAL A 117 16.87 -25.96 16.29
CA VAL A 117 16.63 -25.57 14.90
C VAL A 117 15.29 -24.88 14.85
N ASP A 118 15.23 -23.73 14.24
CA ASP A 118 13.98 -23.01 14.05
C ASP A 118 13.86 -22.39 12.67
N TYR A 119 12.63 -22.29 12.21
CA TYR A 119 12.26 -21.58 11.00
C TYR A 119 11.12 -20.62 11.32
N SER A 120 11.22 -19.41 10.81
CA SER A 120 10.19 -18.40 10.96
C SER A 120 9.90 -17.70 9.64
N GLN A 121 8.66 -17.26 9.50
CA GLN A 121 8.20 -16.49 8.36
C GLN A 121 7.32 -15.33 8.84
N SER A 122 7.53 -14.17 8.22
CA SER A 122 6.77 -12.94 8.47
C SER A 122 6.21 -12.43 7.16
N TYR A 123 4.91 -12.30 7.10
CA TYR A 123 4.17 -11.71 5.98
C TYR A 123 3.54 -10.38 6.41
N ARG A 124 3.65 -9.39 5.55
CA ARG A 124 3.01 -8.08 5.70
C ARG A 124 2.43 -7.66 4.37
N SER A 125 1.21 -7.11 4.38
CA SER A 125 0.65 -6.39 3.24
C SER A 125 -0.07 -5.13 3.67
N THR A 126 0.02 -4.12 2.82
CA THR A 126 -0.78 -2.91 2.85
C THR A 126 -1.40 -2.76 1.48
N GLU A 127 -2.71 -2.67 1.40
CA GLU A 127 -3.43 -2.67 0.13
C GLU A 127 -4.78 -1.95 0.25
N ASP A 128 -5.34 -1.54 -0.87
CA ASP A 128 -6.75 -1.14 -0.95
C ASP A 128 -7.65 -2.38 -0.81
N ALA A 129 -8.71 -2.29 0.01
CA ALA A 129 -9.60 -3.42 0.29
C ALA A 129 -10.36 -3.92 -0.95
N ASN A 130 -10.62 -3.04 -1.94
CA ASN A 130 -11.37 -3.35 -3.14
C ASN A 130 -10.48 -3.82 -4.29
N HIS A 131 -9.26 -3.29 -4.37
CA HIS A 131 -8.36 -3.56 -5.50
C HIS A 131 -7.42 -4.73 -5.27
N ARG A 132 -7.00 -4.97 -4.01
CA ARG A 132 -6.13 -6.10 -3.64
C ARG A 132 -4.90 -6.18 -4.55
N ASP A 133 -4.71 -7.28 -5.25
CA ASP A 133 -3.57 -7.56 -6.14
C ASP A 133 -3.73 -7.02 -7.56
N ASP A 134 -4.85 -6.36 -7.85
CA ASP A 134 -5.09 -5.83 -9.18
C ASP A 134 -4.49 -4.43 -9.33
N PHE A 135 -3.21 -4.40 -9.70
CA PHE A 135 -2.45 -3.16 -9.85
C PHE A 135 -3.06 -2.17 -10.83
N PHE A 136 -3.71 -2.65 -11.89
CA PHE A 136 -4.27 -1.78 -12.91
C PHE A 136 -5.49 -1.00 -12.43
N LYS A 137 -6.08 -1.39 -11.33
CA LYS A 137 -7.19 -0.64 -10.74
C LYS A 137 -6.75 0.55 -9.90
N TYR A 138 -5.52 0.50 -9.36
CA TYR A 138 -5.02 1.56 -8.49
C TYR A 138 -4.86 2.87 -9.25
N GLY A 139 -5.61 3.90 -8.84
CA GLY A 139 -5.59 5.21 -9.47
C GLY A 139 -6.13 5.24 -10.91
N HIS A 140 -6.76 4.16 -11.39
CA HIS A 140 -7.30 4.12 -12.74
C HIS A 140 -8.62 4.89 -12.80
N VAL A 141 -8.65 5.98 -13.54
CA VAL A 141 -9.83 6.84 -13.72
C VAL A 141 -10.62 6.51 -14.98
N GLY A 142 -9.95 6.07 -16.04
CA GLY A 142 -10.60 5.73 -17.29
C GLY A 142 -9.65 5.57 -18.47
N LYS A 143 -10.24 5.45 -19.64
CA LYS A 143 -9.54 5.33 -20.91
C LYS A 143 -9.48 6.68 -21.60
N PHE A 144 -8.30 7.07 -22.04
CA PHE A 144 -8.07 8.25 -22.86
C PHE A 144 -7.73 7.84 -24.30
N GLU A 145 -8.35 8.50 -25.26
CA GLU A 145 -7.98 8.36 -26.68
C GLU A 145 -7.52 9.73 -27.18
N VAL A 146 -6.31 9.75 -27.73
CA VAL A 146 -5.70 10.96 -28.28
C VAL A 146 -5.73 10.88 -29.81
N TYR A 147 -6.36 11.86 -30.42
CA TYR A 147 -6.42 12.01 -31.86
C TYR A 147 -5.33 12.96 -32.31
N ASN A 148 -4.65 12.62 -33.40
CA ASN A 148 -3.59 13.44 -33.95
C ASN A 148 -3.75 13.64 -35.46
N ARG A 149 -3.07 14.65 -35.97
CA ARG A 149 -2.97 14.94 -37.41
C ARG A 149 -1.51 15.15 -37.80
N ASN A 150 -1.25 15.05 -39.12
CA ASN A 150 0.06 15.40 -39.67
C ASN A 150 0.32 16.90 -39.49
N SER A 151 1.49 17.24 -38.97
CA SER A 151 1.97 18.62 -38.88
C SER A 151 2.95 18.93 -39.99
N TYR A 152 2.78 20.07 -40.62
CA TYR A 152 3.65 20.54 -41.73
C TYR A 152 4.14 21.94 -41.40
N GLY A 153 5.43 22.15 -41.54
CA GLY A 153 6.08 23.45 -41.36
C GLY A 153 6.84 23.87 -42.62
N TYR A 154 6.87 25.20 -42.85
CA TYR A 154 7.68 25.74 -43.93
C TYR A 154 9.17 25.69 -43.58
N ASN A 155 9.97 25.02 -44.44
CA ASN A 155 11.41 24.99 -44.31
C ASN A 155 12.03 26.06 -45.22
N PRO A 156 12.58 27.15 -44.67
CA PRO A 156 13.13 28.25 -45.47
C PRO A 156 14.35 27.84 -46.30
N THR A 157 15.08 26.84 -45.88
CA THR A 157 16.28 26.34 -46.63
C THR A 157 15.89 25.61 -47.88
N SER A 158 14.81 24.83 -47.84
CA SER A 158 14.33 24.07 -49.00
C SER A 158 13.24 24.80 -49.80
N GLY A 159 12.68 25.88 -49.25
CA GLY A 159 11.59 26.62 -49.85
C GLY A 159 10.26 25.86 -49.92
N ARG A 160 10.07 24.84 -49.12
CA ARG A 160 8.92 23.93 -49.20
C ARG A 160 8.35 23.63 -47.81
N PHE A 161 7.07 23.26 -47.75
CA PHE A 161 6.48 22.65 -46.60
C PHE A 161 7.01 21.23 -46.45
N VAL A 162 7.48 20.90 -45.26
CA VAL A 162 7.97 19.58 -44.87
C VAL A 162 7.12 19.03 -43.73
N HIS A 163 6.99 17.72 -43.68
CA HIS A 163 6.31 17.04 -42.60
C HIS A 163 7.17 17.17 -41.31
N ASN A 164 6.61 17.75 -40.23
CA ASN A 164 7.30 17.97 -38.97
C ASN A 164 6.93 16.97 -37.87
N GLY A 165 6.12 15.95 -38.19
CA GLY A 165 5.64 14.98 -37.24
C GLY A 165 4.13 15.03 -37.09
N TRP A 166 3.67 14.71 -35.89
CA TRP A 166 2.26 14.63 -35.55
C TRP A 166 1.94 15.72 -34.51
N GLU A 167 0.74 16.23 -34.58
CA GLU A 167 0.17 17.22 -33.65
C GLU A 167 -1.10 16.63 -33.05
N ASP A 168 -1.18 16.58 -31.72
CA ASP A 168 -2.38 16.14 -31.02
C ASP A 168 -3.50 17.19 -31.22
N THR A 169 -4.74 16.71 -31.37
CA THR A 169 -5.86 17.59 -31.73
C THR A 169 -7.09 17.44 -30.85
N LEU A 170 -7.27 16.29 -30.22
CA LEU A 170 -8.42 15.99 -29.36
C LEU A 170 -8.08 14.85 -28.42
N VAL A 171 -8.47 15.00 -27.17
CA VAL A 171 -8.49 13.91 -26.18
C VAL A 171 -9.94 13.62 -25.81
N THR A 172 -10.32 12.35 -25.92
CA THR A 172 -11.60 11.86 -25.41
C THR A 172 -11.39 11.01 -24.16
N PHE A 173 -12.39 10.94 -23.31
CA PHE A 173 -12.35 10.22 -22.05
C PHE A 173 -13.56 9.31 -21.89
N GLU A 174 -13.30 8.04 -21.52
CA GLU A 174 -14.31 7.07 -21.14
C GLU A 174 -14.04 6.65 -19.69
N SER A 175 -14.99 6.92 -18.80
CA SER A 175 -14.83 6.68 -17.36
C SER A 175 -14.77 5.20 -17.01
N SER A 176 -13.95 4.88 -16.01
CA SER A 176 -13.85 3.53 -15.45
C SER A 176 -14.78 3.38 -14.24
N GLU A 177 -15.27 2.16 -14.03
CA GLU A 177 -16.03 1.78 -12.83
C GLU A 177 -15.13 1.46 -11.63
N PHE A 178 -13.80 1.37 -11.82
CA PHE A 178 -12.89 0.94 -10.76
C PHE A 178 -12.76 1.97 -9.63
N ASN A 179 -12.72 3.25 -9.99
CA ASN A 179 -12.59 4.36 -9.04
C ASN A 179 -13.65 5.42 -9.36
N PRO A 180 -14.91 5.19 -9.03
CA PRO A 180 -16.02 6.03 -9.48
C PRO A 180 -15.90 7.49 -9.03
N ASN A 181 -15.37 7.74 -7.83
CA ASN A 181 -15.21 9.09 -7.30
C ASN A 181 -14.12 9.87 -8.07
N LEU A 182 -13.02 9.20 -8.45
CA LEU A 182 -11.98 9.82 -9.29
C LEU A 182 -12.48 10.03 -10.72
N ALA A 183 -13.17 9.04 -11.28
CA ALA A 183 -13.76 9.14 -12.61
C ALA A 183 -14.81 10.25 -12.70
N ALA A 184 -15.57 10.49 -11.63
CA ALA A 184 -16.55 11.58 -11.57
C ALA A 184 -15.91 12.97 -11.71
N ILE A 185 -14.71 13.17 -11.18
CA ILE A 185 -13.93 14.40 -11.37
C ILE A 185 -13.69 14.62 -12.85
N ASN A 186 -13.17 13.61 -13.54
CA ASN A 186 -12.90 13.69 -14.99
C ASN A 186 -14.18 13.91 -15.79
N ASN A 187 -15.26 13.21 -15.48
CA ASN A 187 -16.54 13.39 -16.14
C ASN A 187 -17.04 14.85 -16.04
N GLN A 188 -16.83 15.48 -14.88
CA GLN A 188 -17.19 16.88 -14.69
C GLN A 188 -16.43 17.79 -15.67
N TYR A 189 -15.10 17.61 -15.82
CA TYR A 189 -14.29 18.44 -16.71
C TYR A 189 -14.56 18.16 -18.18
N PHE A 190 -14.64 16.90 -18.58
CA PHE A 190 -14.90 16.53 -19.97
C PHE A 190 -16.31 16.89 -20.42
N SER A 191 -17.33 16.83 -19.55
CA SER A 191 -18.70 17.21 -19.88
C SER A 191 -18.88 18.70 -20.16
N LEU A 192 -17.94 19.55 -19.74
CA LEU A 192 -18.01 21.00 -20.04
C LEU A 192 -17.86 21.27 -21.54
N PHE A 193 -17.17 20.40 -22.27
CA PHE A 193 -16.93 20.54 -23.70
C PHE A 193 -18.06 19.97 -24.57
N ASP A 194 -18.98 19.21 -23.99
CA ASP A 194 -20.14 18.66 -24.68
C ASP A 194 -21.32 19.60 -24.73
N GLN A 195 -21.21 20.83 -24.14
CA GLN A 195 -22.29 21.79 -24.07
C GLN A 195 -22.33 22.65 -25.32
N GLU A 196 -23.43 22.56 -26.06
CA GLU A 196 -23.74 23.47 -27.19
C GLU A 196 -24.72 24.59 -26.74
N PRO A 197 -24.53 25.83 -27.20
CA PRO A 197 -23.48 26.25 -28.13
C PRO A 197 -22.13 26.46 -27.44
N TYR A 198 -21.07 25.95 -28.05
CA TYR A 198 -19.69 26.25 -27.68
C TYR A 198 -19.47 27.74 -27.53
N THR A 199 -19.12 28.20 -26.36
CA THR A 199 -18.78 29.60 -26.14
C THR A 199 -17.29 29.81 -26.35
N PRO A 200 -16.86 30.78 -27.18
CA PRO A 200 -15.43 30.96 -27.49
C PRO A 200 -14.58 31.45 -26.32
N PHE A 201 -15.14 31.52 -25.11
CA PHE A 201 -14.47 31.92 -23.87
C PHE A 201 -14.14 30.74 -22.94
N VAL A 202 -14.58 29.55 -23.27
CA VAL A 202 -14.12 28.32 -22.62
C VAL A 202 -13.05 27.75 -23.54
N ASP A 203 -11.85 27.49 -23.01
CA ASP A 203 -10.86 26.72 -23.74
C ASP A 203 -11.55 25.47 -24.26
N GLY A 204 -11.34 25.18 -25.55
CA GLY A 204 -11.96 24.04 -26.22
C GLY A 204 -11.67 22.69 -25.55
N PRO A 205 -12.11 21.60 -26.16
CA PRO A 205 -11.77 20.27 -25.67
C PRO A 205 -10.26 20.14 -25.57
N TYR A 206 -9.81 19.35 -24.60
CA TYR A 206 -8.38 19.05 -24.44
C TYR A 206 -7.79 18.51 -25.73
N GLU A 207 -6.73 19.12 -26.20
CA GLU A 207 -6.03 18.71 -27.42
C GLU A 207 -4.95 17.67 -27.13
N SER A 208 -4.38 17.69 -25.90
CA SER A 208 -3.30 16.79 -25.49
C SER A 208 -3.46 16.29 -24.07
N LEU A 209 -2.79 15.18 -23.72
CA LEU A 209 -2.73 14.67 -22.33
C LEU A 209 -2.06 15.67 -21.37
N LEU A 210 -1.17 16.51 -21.88
CA LEU A 210 -0.54 17.55 -21.07
C LEU A 210 -1.57 18.62 -20.65
N GLU A 211 -2.48 18.97 -21.53
CA GLU A 211 -3.58 19.88 -21.21
C GLU A 211 -4.56 19.28 -20.21
N VAL A 212 -4.89 17.98 -20.35
CA VAL A 212 -5.67 17.25 -19.34
C VAL A 212 -5.01 17.38 -17.97
N GLN A 213 -3.70 17.14 -17.89
CA GLN A 213 -2.94 17.23 -16.65
C GLN A 213 -2.91 18.65 -16.06
N ASN A 214 -2.76 19.67 -16.90
CA ASN A 214 -2.72 21.07 -16.48
C ASN A 214 -4.10 21.66 -16.20
N GLY A 215 -5.15 21.07 -16.76
CA GLY A 215 -6.53 21.54 -16.68
C GLY A 215 -7.33 21.00 -15.50
N ASN A 216 -6.70 20.45 -14.47
CA ASN A 216 -7.30 19.84 -13.27
C ASN A 216 -8.09 18.54 -13.49
N ALA A 217 -8.22 18.03 -14.71
CA ALA A 217 -8.62 16.64 -14.92
C ALA A 217 -7.48 15.70 -14.55
N LEU A 218 -7.80 14.46 -14.24
CA LEU A 218 -6.83 13.48 -13.73
C LEU A 218 -6.43 12.50 -14.83
N LEU A 219 -5.15 12.30 -15.03
CA LEU A 219 -4.64 11.10 -15.72
C LEU A 219 -4.60 9.92 -14.74
N ASN A 220 -4.57 8.70 -15.28
CA ASN A 220 -4.46 7.49 -14.47
C ASN A 220 -3.24 7.57 -13.52
N GLY A 221 -3.45 7.30 -12.25
CA GLY A 221 -2.43 7.37 -11.21
C GLY A 221 -2.25 8.74 -10.56
N GLN A 222 -2.97 9.77 -10.98
CA GLN A 222 -2.95 11.09 -10.35
C GLN A 222 -3.96 11.18 -9.19
N SER A 223 -3.62 12.01 -8.22
CA SER A 223 -4.53 12.39 -7.13
C SER A 223 -5.09 13.78 -7.39
N PRO A 224 -6.35 14.05 -7.01
CA PRO A 224 -6.93 15.38 -7.14
C PRO A 224 -6.20 16.38 -6.25
N SER A 225 -6.07 17.61 -6.74
CA SER A 225 -5.61 18.72 -5.91
C SER A 225 -6.70 19.08 -4.90
N SER A 226 -6.31 19.46 -3.70
CA SER A 226 -7.24 19.89 -2.65
C SER A 226 -7.04 21.36 -2.35
N THR A 227 -8.14 22.10 -2.23
CA THR A 227 -8.15 23.47 -1.76
C THR A 227 -7.89 23.56 -0.25
N TYR A 228 -8.22 22.49 0.49
CA TYR A 228 -8.08 22.38 1.93
C TYR A 228 -7.12 21.25 2.25
N GLY A 229 -5.94 21.54 2.79
CA GLY A 229 -4.92 20.54 3.06
C GLY A 229 -5.38 19.40 3.97
N LEU A 230 -6.25 19.69 4.95
CA LEU A 230 -6.78 18.71 5.89
C LEU A 230 -7.80 17.76 5.24
N TRP A 231 -8.49 18.21 4.20
CA TRP A 231 -9.52 17.45 3.49
C TRP A 231 -9.08 17.02 2.10
N SER A 232 -7.78 16.83 1.94
CA SER A 232 -7.21 16.24 0.76
C SER A 232 -7.72 14.81 0.56
N TYR A 233 -7.67 14.36 -0.68
CA TYR A 233 -7.95 12.98 -1.03
C TYR A 233 -9.39 12.49 -0.85
N ALA A 234 -10.39 13.38 -0.72
CA ALA A 234 -11.80 12.97 -0.66
C ALA A 234 -12.15 12.03 -1.83
N GLY A 235 -12.63 10.81 -1.51
CA GLY A 235 -12.97 9.77 -2.49
C GLY A 235 -11.79 9.15 -3.24
N THR A 236 -10.55 9.52 -2.93
CA THR A 236 -9.35 8.96 -3.58
C THR A 236 -9.05 7.57 -3.06
N GLN A 237 -8.93 6.60 -3.94
CA GLN A 237 -8.49 5.25 -3.58
C GLN A 237 -7.08 5.27 -2.99
N GLY A 238 -6.84 4.36 -2.02
CA GLY A 238 -5.51 4.17 -1.48
C GLY A 238 -4.56 3.67 -2.55
N SER A 239 -3.48 4.43 -2.84
CA SER A 239 -2.45 4.01 -3.78
C SER A 239 -1.34 3.19 -3.13
N ASP A 240 -1.40 3.00 -1.82
CA ASP A 240 -0.40 2.22 -1.09
C ASP A 240 -0.61 0.73 -1.35
N TYR A 241 0.33 0.16 -2.06
CA TYR A 241 0.42 -1.28 -2.24
C TYR A 241 1.80 -1.74 -1.81
N PHE A 242 1.83 -2.62 -0.83
CA PHE A 242 3.06 -3.20 -0.30
C PHE A 242 2.83 -4.65 0.09
N LYS A 243 3.71 -5.54 -0.31
CA LYS A 243 3.79 -6.91 0.18
C LYS A 243 5.22 -7.28 0.53
N SER A 244 5.39 -7.90 1.67
CA SER A 244 6.67 -8.41 2.12
C SER A 244 6.49 -9.82 2.68
N ASN A 245 7.39 -10.71 2.30
CA ASN A 245 7.45 -12.06 2.80
C ASN A 245 8.90 -12.38 3.15
N ASN A 246 9.20 -12.38 4.44
CA ASN A 246 10.54 -12.64 4.97
C ASN A 246 10.59 -13.99 5.65
N SER A 247 11.64 -14.76 5.42
CA SER A 247 11.86 -16.03 6.08
C SER A 247 13.25 -16.08 6.70
N GLN A 248 13.37 -16.81 7.81
CA GLN A 248 14.62 -17.01 8.52
C GLN A 248 14.74 -18.44 8.98
N PHE A 249 15.86 -19.05 8.69
CA PHE A 249 16.29 -20.31 9.27
C PHE A 249 17.43 -20.06 10.26
N ARG A 250 17.36 -20.69 11.43
CA ARG A 250 18.37 -20.53 12.47
C ARG A 250 18.70 -21.87 13.11
N ILE A 251 19.98 -22.10 13.37
CA ILE A 251 20.50 -23.16 14.21
C ILE A 251 21.23 -22.54 15.38
N SER A 252 20.96 -22.99 16.58
CA SER A 252 21.67 -22.58 17.78
C SER A 252 22.08 -23.80 18.61
N ALA A 253 23.24 -23.73 19.20
CA ALA A 253 23.75 -24.73 20.12
C ALA A 253 24.23 -24.04 21.40
N ALA A 254 23.98 -24.68 22.53
CA ALA A 254 24.53 -24.24 23.81
C ALA A 254 24.93 -25.48 24.60
N GLY A 255 25.96 -25.35 25.43
CA GLY A 255 26.43 -26.42 26.29
C GLY A 255 27.05 -25.88 27.56
N SER A 256 27.02 -26.68 28.60
CA SER A 256 27.72 -26.40 29.87
C SER A 256 28.37 -27.68 30.41
N ALA A 257 29.44 -27.54 31.12
CA ALA A 257 30.14 -28.62 31.79
C ALA A 257 30.92 -28.09 32.98
N ASP A 258 31.07 -28.90 34.03
CA ASP A 258 31.97 -28.63 35.15
C ASP A 258 33.27 -29.39 34.95
N ILE A 259 34.41 -28.69 35.02
CA ILE A 259 35.75 -29.27 34.90
C ILE A 259 36.49 -29.03 36.22
N GLY A 260 36.61 -30.04 37.07
CA GLY A 260 37.11 -29.88 38.43
C GLY A 260 36.25 -28.87 39.20
N ASP A 261 36.87 -27.82 39.71
CA ASP A 261 36.21 -26.74 40.45
C ASP A 261 35.69 -25.57 39.53
N HIS A 262 35.77 -25.75 38.21
CA HIS A 262 35.41 -24.71 37.24
C HIS A 262 34.13 -25.06 36.45
N ALA A 263 33.17 -24.16 36.42
CA ALA A 263 31.99 -24.26 35.56
C ALA A 263 32.24 -23.55 34.22
N LEU A 264 31.99 -24.22 33.12
CA LEU A 264 32.02 -23.69 31.74
C LEU A 264 30.59 -23.57 31.18
N GLN A 265 30.28 -22.45 30.57
CA GLN A 265 29.01 -22.21 29.87
C GLN A 265 29.26 -21.77 28.43
#